data_6112c7fd0ce0fa609ed9c4f385e032dd
#
_entry.id   6112c7fd0ce0fa609ed9c4f385e032dd
#
_cell.length_a   1.000
_cell.length_b   1.000
_cell.length_c   1.000
_cell.angle_alpha   90.00
_cell.angle_beta   90.00
_cell.angle_gamma   90.00
#
_symmetry.space_group_name_H-M   'P 1'
#
loop_
_entity.id
_entity.type
_entity.pdbx_description
1 polymer ?
#
loop_
_entity_poly.entity_id
_entity_poly.type
_entity_poly.pdbx_seq_one_letter_code
_entity_poly.pdbx_strand_id
1 'polypeptide(L)'
;CVAFSLLWAGPVNAGVTQTPKFHILKTGQSMTLQCAQDMNHGYLSWYRQDPGMGLRRIHYSVAAGITDKGEVPDGYNVSRSNTEDFPLRLESAAPSQTSVYFCASSLCSYNEQFFGPGTRLTVLEDLKNVFPPEVAVFEPSEAEISHTQKATLVCLATGFYPDHVELSWWVNGKEVHSGVSTDPQPLKEQPALNDSRYCLSSRLRVSATFWQNPRNHFRCQVQFYGLSENDEWTQDRAKPVTQIVSAEAWGRAGEWGLGRCLEEIR
;
A
#
# COMPACT_ATOMS: atom_id res chain seq x y z
N CYS A 1 -45.44 19.82 -12.36
CA CYS A 1 -44.13 19.41 -12.95
C CYS A 1 -43.29 18.81 -11.84
N VAL A 2 -43.18 17.49 -11.79
CA VAL A 2 -42.26 16.78 -10.86
C VAL A 2 -40.98 16.49 -11.63
N ALA A 3 -39.88 17.13 -11.23
CA ALA A 3 -38.58 16.87 -11.81
C ALA A 3 -38.02 15.58 -11.22
N PHE A 4 -37.95 14.54 -12.04
CA PHE A 4 -37.17 13.34 -11.73
C PHE A 4 -35.71 13.67 -11.93
N SER A 5 -34.95 13.81 -10.82
CA SER A 5 -33.49 13.80 -10.84
C SER A 5 -33.03 12.35 -11.04
N LEU A 6 -32.62 12.02 -12.23
CA LEU A 6 -31.86 10.80 -12.52
C LEU A 6 -30.50 10.89 -11.82
N LEU A 7 -30.37 10.23 -10.69
CA LEU A 7 -29.07 9.91 -10.10
C LEU A 7 -28.35 8.96 -11.09
N TRP A 8 -27.34 9.50 -11.77
CA TRP A 8 -26.42 8.71 -12.55
C TRP A 8 -25.54 7.91 -11.56
N ALA A 9 -25.96 6.67 -11.26
CA ALA A 9 -25.05 5.68 -10.72
C ALA A 9 -24.05 5.37 -11.83
N GLY A 10 -22.79 5.81 -11.66
CA GLY A 10 -21.69 5.37 -12.54
C GLY A 10 -21.63 3.84 -12.54
N PRO A 11 -21.07 3.22 -13.58
CA PRO A 11 -20.96 1.77 -13.64
C PRO A 11 -20.17 1.30 -12.41
N VAL A 12 -20.82 0.57 -11.53
CA VAL A 12 -20.15 -0.22 -10.51
C VAL A 12 -19.43 -1.31 -11.31
N ASN A 13 -18.10 -1.20 -11.48
CA ASN A 13 -17.34 -2.27 -12.11
C ASN A 13 -17.47 -3.51 -11.24
N ALA A 14 -18.18 -4.51 -11.75
CA ALA A 14 -18.25 -5.83 -11.15
C ALA A 14 -16.82 -6.37 -10.94
N GLY A 15 -16.54 -6.96 -9.79
CA GLY A 15 -15.20 -7.36 -9.48
C GLY A 15 -15.07 -8.22 -8.23
N VAL A 16 -13.82 -8.51 -7.88
CA VAL A 16 -13.46 -9.20 -6.64
C VAL A 16 -12.97 -8.16 -5.63
N THR A 17 -13.61 -8.12 -4.47
CA THR A 17 -13.16 -7.33 -3.32
C THR A 17 -12.47 -8.23 -2.31
N GLN A 18 -11.41 -7.72 -1.69
CA GLN A 18 -10.62 -8.46 -0.72
C GLN A 18 -10.16 -7.52 0.40
N THR A 19 -10.33 -7.93 1.64
CA THR A 19 -9.95 -7.17 2.82
C THR A 19 -9.38 -8.07 3.91
N PRO A 20 -8.46 -7.54 4.74
CA PRO A 20 -7.81 -6.23 4.67
C PRO A 20 -6.73 -6.18 3.57
N LYS A 21 -6.22 -4.98 3.23
CA LYS A 21 -5.10 -4.82 2.29
C LYS A 21 -3.76 -5.21 2.91
N PHE A 22 -3.55 -4.85 4.17
CA PHE A 22 -2.38 -5.19 4.99
C PHE A 22 -2.81 -5.66 6.36
N HIS A 23 -2.09 -6.61 6.93
CA HIS A 23 -2.31 -7.03 8.32
C HIS A 23 -1.05 -7.60 8.96
N ILE A 24 -0.92 -7.37 10.27
CA ILE A 24 0.14 -7.94 11.10
C ILE A 24 -0.51 -8.85 12.13
N LEU A 25 -0.01 -10.05 12.28
CA LEU A 25 -0.42 -11.01 13.30
C LEU A 25 0.76 -11.39 14.17
N LYS A 26 0.52 -11.62 15.46
CA LYS A 26 1.41 -12.37 16.32
C LYS A 26 1.18 -13.87 16.11
N THR A 27 2.24 -14.64 16.17
CA THR A 27 2.18 -16.11 16.12
C THR A 27 1.13 -16.65 17.10
N GLY A 28 0.31 -17.59 16.63
CA GLY A 28 -0.79 -18.16 17.39
C GLY A 28 -2.12 -17.39 17.33
N GLN A 29 -2.14 -16.15 16.86
CA GLN A 29 -3.38 -15.41 16.66
C GLN A 29 -4.18 -15.97 15.48
N SER A 30 -5.48 -15.73 15.49
CA SER A 30 -6.39 -16.09 14.40
C SER A 30 -6.84 -14.86 13.63
N MET A 31 -7.10 -15.04 12.33
CA MET A 31 -7.76 -14.01 11.52
C MET A 31 -8.53 -14.63 10.36
N THR A 32 -9.38 -13.81 9.73
CA THR A 32 -10.09 -14.18 8.51
C THR A 32 -9.84 -13.12 7.44
N LEU A 33 -9.35 -13.55 6.28
CA LEU A 33 -9.29 -12.72 5.07
C LEU A 33 -10.65 -12.81 4.38
N GLN A 34 -11.24 -11.65 4.10
CA GLN A 34 -12.53 -11.58 3.41
C GLN A 34 -12.30 -11.51 1.90
N CYS A 35 -13.13 -12.24 1.17
CA CYS A 35 -13.24 -12.14 -0.28
C CYS A 35 -14.71 -12.14 -0.65
N ALA A 36 -15.11 -11.19 -1.48
CA ALA A 36 -16.44 -11.15 -2.05
C ALA A 36 -16.39 -10.80 -3.53
N GLN A 37 -17.35 -11.31 -4.32
CA GLN A 37 -17.50 -11.00 -5.74
C GLN A 37 -18.98 -10.76 -6.09
N ASP A 38 -19.22 -9.88 -7.05
CA ASP A 38 -20.54 -9.47 -7.52
C ASP A 38 -20.81 -9.84 -8.99
N MET A 39 -20.00 -10.74 -9.55
CA MET A 39 -20.08 -11.20 -10.94
C MET A 39 -20.90 -12.47 -11.12
N ASN A 40 -21.49 -12.99 -10.05
CA ASN A 40 -22.22 -14.26 -10.03
C ASN A 40 -21.39 -15.45 -10.53
N HIS A 41 -20.08 -15.45 -10.20
CA HIS A 41 -19.17 -16.53 -10.55
C HIS A 41 -19.30 -17.71 -9.61
N GLY A 42 -19.39 -18.92 -10.17
CA GLY A 42 -19.45 -20.17 -9.39
C GLY A 42 -18.09 -20.52 -8.77
N TYR A 43 -17.01 -20.29 -9.50
CA TYR A 43 -15.67 -20.74 -9.12
C TYR A 43 -14.90 -19.64 -8.38
N LEU A 44 -14.42 -19.93 -7.18
CA LEU A 44 -13.56 -19.06 -6.36
C LEU A 44 -12.33 -19.81 -5.90
N SER A 45 -11.20 -19.13 -5.80
CA SER A 45 -9.92 -19.69 -5.35
C SER A 45 -9.16 -18.72 -4.48
N TRP A 46 -8.48 -19.25 -3.47
CA TRP A 46 -7.46 -18.54 -2.71
C TRP A 46 -6.07 -19.02 -3.13
N TYR A 47 -5.19 -18.05 -3.35
CA TYR A 47 -3.78 -18.24 -3.67
C TYR A 47 -2.90 -17.51 -2.66
N ARG A 48 -1.68 -18.02 -2.50
CA ARG A 48 -0.58 -17.27 -1.85
C ARG A 48 0.59 -17.14 -2.82
N GLN A 49 1.30 -16.05 -2.72
CA GLN A 49 2.52 -15.78 -3.46
C GLN A 49 3.65 -15.42 -2.50
N ASP A 50 4.61 -16.31 -2.37
CA ASP A 50 5.80 -16.09 -1.58
C ASP A 50 6.89 -15.41 -2.42
N PRO A 51 7.87 -14.70 -1.80
CA PRO A 51 8.94 -14.02 -2.52
C PRO A 51 9.69 -14.94 -3.48
N GLY A 52 9.80 -14.53 -4.75
CA GLY A 52 10.49 -15.31 -5.79
C GLY A 52 9.75 -16.55 -6.28
N MET A 53 8.51 -16.76 -5.86
CA MET A 53 7.69 -17.92 -6.24
C MET A 53 6.44 -17.49 -7.01
N GLY A 54 5.89 -18.41 -7.81
CA GLY A 54 4.59 -18.26 -8.44
C GLY A 54 3.42 -18.38 -7.47
N LEU A 55 2.22 -18.16 -7.98
CA LEU A 55 0.98 -18.38 -7.23
C LEU A 55 0.79 -19.86 -6.92
N ARG A 56 0.54 -20.18 -5.65
CA ARG A 56 0.19 -21.53 -5.19
C ARG A 56 -1.22 -21.52 -4.62
N ARG A 57 -2.06 -22.43 -5.10
CA ARG A 57 -3.46 -22.52 -4.66
C ARG A 57 -3.56 -23.10 -3.27
N ILE A 58 -4.31 -22.42 -2.39
CA ILE A 58 -4.58 -22.87 -1.00
C ILE A 58 -5.83 -23.74 -0.98
N HIS A 59 -6.97 -23.16 -1.34
CA HIS A 59 -8.27 -23.79 -1.44
C HIS A 59 -9.06 -23.23 -2.62
N TYR A 60 -10.06 -23.96 -3.08
CA TYR A 60 -11.00 -23.46 -4.07
C TYR A 60 -12.42 -23.98 -3.80
N SER A 61 -13.39 -23.38 -4.49
CA SER A 61 -14.79 -23.74 -4.43
C SER A 61 -15.37 -23.68 -5.84
N VAL A 62 -16.20 -24.66 -6.20
CA VAL A 62 -16.86 -24.73 -7.50
C VAL A 62 -18.31 -24.21 -7.44
N ALA A 63 -18.90 -24.19 -6.25
CA ALA A 63 -20.25 -23.69 -5.97
C ALA A 63 -20.45 -23.49 -4.47
N ALA A 64 -21.52 -22.82 -4.07
CA ALA A 64 -21.92 -22.72 -2.67
C ALA A 64 -22.04 -24.13 -2.02
N GLY A 65 -21.47 -24.26 -0.82
CA GLY A 65 -21.42 -25.52 -0.07
C GLY A 65 -20.33 -26.51 -0.50
N ILE A 66 -19.58 -26.24 -1.59
CA ILE A 66 -18.57 -27.18 -2.10
C ILE A 66 -17.20 -26.50 -2.09
N THR A 67 -16.29 -27.01 -1.26
CA THR A 67 -14.91 -26.55 -1.17
C THR A 67 -13.94 -27.73 -1.30
N ASP A 68 -12.76 -27.48 -1.86
CA ASP A 68 -11.72 -28.50 -2.01
C ASP A 68 -10.32 -27.89 -1.76
N LYS A 69 -9.35 -28.77 -1.52
CA LYS A 69 -7.97 -28.40 -1.21
C LYS A 69 -7.17 -28.12 -2.47
N GLY A 70 -6.31 -27.09 -2.40
CA GLY A 70 -5.30 -26.79 -3.42
C GLY A 70 -3.98 -27.51 -3.13
N GLU A 71 -2.88 -26.85 -3.50
CA GLU A 71 -1.51 -27.37 -3.38
C GLU A 71 -0.94 -27.21 -1.95
N VAL A 72 -1.35 -26.11 -1.27
CA VAL A 72 -0.80 -25.72 0.05
C VAL A 72 -1.91 -25.41 1.05
N PRO A 73 -2.79 -26.38 1.37
CA PRO A 73 -3.99 -26.15 2.17
C PRO A 73 -3.74 -26.07 3.68
N ASP A 74 -2.60 -26.52 4.17
CA ASP A 74 -2.34 -26.72 5.59
C ASP A 74 -2.27 -25.39 6.36
N GLY A 75 -2.99 -25.33 7.48
CA GLY A 75 -3.09 -24.12 8.32
C GLY A 75 -4.16 -23.13 7.88
N TYR A 76 -4.97 -23.49 6.88
CA TYR A 76 -6.04 -22.64 6.35
C TYR A 76 -7.36 -23.38 6.28
N ASN A 77 -8.44 -22.67 6.61
CA ASN A 77 -9.81 -23.14 6.46
C ASN A 77 -10.59 -22.15 5.58
N VAL A 78 -11.52 -22.67 4.81
CA VAL A 78 -12.43 -21.87 3.97
C VAL A 78 -13.86 -22.30 4.20
N SER A 79 -14.80 -21.41 3.93
CA SER A 79 -16.21 -21.70 3.87
C SER A 79 -16.84 -21.06 2.65
N ARG A 80 -17.88 -21.66 2.10
CA ARG A 80 -18.63 -21.14 0.96
C ARG A 80 -20.13 -21.29 1.22
N SER A 81 -20.70 -20.38 2.03
CA SER A 81 -22.10 -20.42 2.40
C SER A 81 -23.04 -19.88 1.32
N ASN A 82 -22.54 -19.02 0.44
CA ASN A 82 -23.27 -18.40 -0.66
C ASN A 82 -22.39 -18.28 -1.91
N THR A 83 -22.91 -17.70 -2.99
CA THR A 83 -22.20 -17.51 -4.25
C THR A 83 -21.15 -16.39 -4.16
N GLU A 84 -21.35 -15.40 -3.32
CA GLU A 84 -20.58 -14.16 -3.28
C GLU A 84 -19.34 -14.27 -2.42
N ASP A 85 -19.47 -14.81 -1.20
CA ASP A 85 -18.43 -14.77 -0.16
C ASP A 85 -17.58 -16.05 -0.12
N PHE A 86 -16.28 -15.86 0.02
CA PHE A 86 -15.31 -16.96 0.18
C PHE A 86 -14.20 -16.58 1.17
N PRO A 87 -14.48 -16.52 2.49
CA PRO A 87 -13.48 -16.19 3.50
C PRO A 87 -12.41 -17.26 3.64
N LEU A 88 -11.16 -16.81 3.86
CA LEU A 88 -10.01 -17.66 4.23
C LEU A 88 -9.65 -17.41 5.69
N ARG A 89 -9.70 -18.44 6.52
CA ARG A 89 -9.42 -18.36 7.94
C ARG A 89 -8.08 -19.01 8.30
N LEU A 90 -7.28 -18.28 9.07
CA LEU A 90 -6.12 -18.76 9.79
C LEU A 90 -6.51 -18.91 11.26
N GLU A 91 -6.43 -20.12 11.84
CA GLU A 91 -6.83 -20.35 13.25
C GLU A 91 -5.71 -20.10 14.23
N SER A 92 -4.48 -20.41 13.83
CA SER A 92 -3.27 -20.23 14.62
C SER A 92 -2.12 -19.85 13.68
N ALA A 93 -1.92 -18.54 13.51
CA ALA A 93 -0.96 -18.04 12.55
C ALA A 93 0.48 -18.44 12.89
N ALA A 94 1.23 -18.84 11.87
CA ALA A 94 2.65 -19.18 11.96
C ALA A 94 3.49 -18.26 11.05
N PRO A 95 4.76 -17.98 11.37
CA PRO A 95 5.64 -17.13 10.55
C PRO A 95 5.76 -17.58 9.10
N SER A 96 5.65 -18.88 8.81
CA SER A 96 5.63 -19.46 7.46
C SER A 96 4.40 -19.04 6.63
N GLN A 97 3.38 -18.46 7.25
CA GLN A 97 2.19 -17.91 6.59
C GLN A 97 2.33 -16.44 6.22
N THR A 98 3.48 -15.81 6.49
CA THR A 98 3.84 -14.48 5.94
C THR A 98 3.90 -14.59 4.42
N SER A 99 2.99 -13.88 3.73
CA SER A 99 2.86 -13.97 2.27
C SER A 99 1.93 -12.87 1.74
N VAL A 100 1.79 -12.80 0.43
CA VAL A 100 0.71 -12.05 -0.24
C VAL A 100 -0.37 -13.03 -0.67
N TYR A 101 -1.62 -12.74 -0.29
CA TYR A 101 -2.78 -13.59 -0.54
C TYR A 101 -3.66 -12.96 -1.59
N PHE A 102 -4.13 -13.76 -2.55
CA PHE A 102 -5.05 -13.32 -3.60
C PHE A 102 -6.29 -14.21 -3.62
N CYS A 103 -7.44 -13.60 -3.62
CA CYS A 103 -8.70 -14.24 -3.98
C CYS A 103 -8.94 -14.03 -5.46
N ALA A 104 -9.44 -15.05 -6.15
CA ALA A 104 -9.79 -14.98 -7.56
C ALA A 104 -11.13 -15.65 -7.81
N SER A 105 -11.90 -15.07 -8.74
CA SER A 105 -13.17 -15.63 -9.21
C SER A 105 -13.13 -15.96 -10.70
N SER A 106 -13.89 -16.94 -11.12
CA SER A 106 -14.18 -17.19 -12.53
C SER A 106 -15.54 -17.85 -12.72
N LEU A 107 -16.09 -17.79 -13.93
CA LEU A 107 -17.36 -18.44 -14.24
C LEU A 107 -17.26 -19.96 -14.04
N CYS A 108 -16.15 -20.57 -14.49
CA CYS A 108 -15.81 -21.97 -14.27
C CYS A 108 -14.28 -22.17 -14.29
N SER A 109 -13.82 -23.39 -14.00
CA SER A 109 -12.38 -23.72 -13.84
C SER A 109 -11.50 -23.48 -15.08
N TYR A 110 -12.06 -23.37 -16.25
CA TYR A 110 -11.34 -23.17 -17.52
C TYR A 110 -11.42 -21.76 -18.06
N ASN A 111 -12.16 -20.86 -17.39
CA ASN A 111 -12.36 -19.50 -17.85
C ASN A 111 -11.32 -18.55 -17.23
N GLU A 112 -11.33 -17.33 -17.77
CA GLU A 112 -10.55 -16.20 -17.24
C GLU A 112 -10.81 -16.01 -15.75
N GLN A 113 -9.75 -15.74 -14.99
CA GLN A 113 -9.81 -15.46 -13.56
C GLN A 113 -9.68 -13.96 -13.31
N PHE A 114 -10.55 -13.46 -12.43
CA PHE A 114 -10.55 -12.08 -11.95
C PHE A 114 -10.00 -12.06 -10.52
N PHE A 115 -8.88 -11.39 -10.32
CA PHE A 115 -8.18 -11.34 -9.05
C PHE A 115 -8.64 -10.14 -8.22
N GLY A 116 -8.74 -10.35 -6.91
CA GLY A 116 -8.84 -9.26 -5.94
C GLY A 116 -7.52 -8.48 -5.80
N PRO A 117 -7.54 -7.37 -5.05
CA PRO A 117 -6.38 -6.48 -4.91
C PRO A 117 -5.22 -7.07 -4.12
N GLY A 118 -5.41 -8.19 -3.46
CA GLY A 118 -4.43 -8.84 -2.62
C GLY A 118 -4.45 -8.38 -1.15
N THR A 119 -3.94 -9.24 -0.28
CA THR A 119 -3.68 -8.95 1.14
C THR A 119 -2.22 -9.29 1.44
N ARG A 120 -1.47 -8.32 1.96
CA ARG A 120 -0.12 -8.58 2.48
C ARG A 120 -0.22 -8.88 3.97
N LEU A 121 0.07 -10.11 4.34
CA LEU A 121 0.06 -10.59 5.72
C LEU A 121 1.49 -10.82 6.20
N THR A 122 1.81 -10.28 7.37
CA THR A 122 3.07 -10.54 8.08
C THR A 122 2.75 -11.16 9.44
N VAL A 123 3.29 -12.35 9.72
CA VAL A 123 3.15 -13.04 10.99
C VAL A 123 4.47 -12.98 11.74
N LEU A 124 4.45 -12.41 12.93
CA LEU A 124 5.62 -12.15 13.75
C LEU A 124 5.57 -12.93 15.07
N GLU A 125 6.71 -13.41 15.52
CA GLU A 125 6.82 -14.00 16.86
C GLU A 125 6.68 -12.95 17.96
N ASP A 126 7.20 -11.74 17.70
CA ASP A 126 7.15 -10.62 18.64
C ASP A 126 6.83 -9.30 17.91
N LEU A 127 5.80 -8.62 18.38
CA LEU A 127 5.35 -7.34 17.82
C LEU A 127 6.30 -6.16 18.12
N LYS A 128 7.29 -6.36 19.03
CA LYS A 128 8.32 -5.33 19.33
C LYS A 128 9.16 -4.93 18.11
N ASN A 129 9.20 -5.75 17.07
CA ASN A 129 9.92 -5.48 15.84
C ASN A 129 9.14 -4.58 14.86
N VAL A 130 7.91 -4.20 15.20
CA VAL A 130 7.09 -3.29 14.38
C VAL A 130 7.53 -1.86 14.62
N PHE A 131 7.84 -1.11 13.53
CA PHE A 131 8.28 0.28 13.57
C PHE A 131 7.60 1.08 12.47
N PRO A 132 7.04 2.27 12.78
CA PRO A 132 6.55 3.18 11.75
C PRO A 132 7.71 3.84 10.99
N PRO A 133 7.49 4.40 9.79
CA PRO A 133 8.51 5.11 9.04
C PRO A 133 8.86 6.48 9.66
N GLU A 134 10.11 6.89 9.48
CA GLU A 134 10.51 8.29 9.50
C GLU A 134 10.49 8.81 8.06
N VAL A 135 9.95 10.01 7.84
CA VAL A 135 9.78 10.58 6.49
C VAL A 135 10.53 11.90 6.39
N ALA A 136 11.31 12.06 5.32
CA ALA A 136 12.01 13.30 5.00
C ALA A 136 11.79 13.68 3.53
N VAL A 137 11.69 14.98 3.26
CA VAL A 137 11.66 15.54 1.90
C VAL A 137 12.92 16.35 1.67
N PHE A 138 13.61 16.05 0.57
CA PHE A 138 14.78 16.77 0.11
C PHE A 138 14.38 17.67 -1.05
N GLU A 139 14.74 18.94 -0.93
CA GLU A 139 14.47 19.96 -1.94
C GLU A 139 15.32 19.75 -3.19
N PRO A 140 14.87 20.26 -4.37
CA PRO A 140 15.63 20.20 -5.61
C PRO A 140 16.97 20.92 -5.50
N SER A 141 18.00 20.42 -6.21
CA SER A 141 19.29 21.07 -6.28
C SER A 141 19.25 22.26 -7.26
N GLU A 142 19.96 23.34 -6.93
CA GLU A 142 20.13 24.52 -7.81
C GLU A 142 20.79 24.14 -9.14
N ALA A 143 21.70 23.14 -9.14
CA ALA A 143 22.32 22.65 -10.37
C ALA A 143 21.30 22.00 -11.32
N GLU A 144 20.35 21.19 -10.80
CA GLU A 144 19.27 20.65 -11.64
C GLU A 144 18.42 21.76 -12.23
N ILE A 145 18.00 22.71 -11.40
CA ILE A 145 17.14 23.84 -11.79
C ILE A 145 17.81 24.65 -12.93
N SER A 146 19.08 25.00 -12.76
CA SER A 146 19.80 25.84 -13.74
C SER A 146 20.06 25.10 -15.07
N HIS A 147 20.36 23.80 -15.04
CA HIS A 147 20.73 23.03 -16.23
C HIS A 147 19.53 22.47 -16.99
N THR A 148 18.45 22.11 -16.29
CA THR A 148 17.33 21.35 -16.90
C THR A 148 16.01 22.08 -16.93
N GLN A 149 15.90 23.20 -16.22
CA GLN A 149 14.64 23.92 -15.98
C GLN A 149 13.57 23.02 -15.33
N LYS A 150 14.01 22.01 -14.59
CA LYS A 150 13.20 21.09 -13.79
C LYS A 150 13.63 21.14 -12.34
N ALA A 151 12.74 20.68 -11.48
CA ALA A 151 12.95 20.60 -10.04
C ALA A 151 12.43 19.25 -9.54
N THR A 152 13.32 18.42 -8.98
CA THR A 152 12.97 17.10 -8.46
C THR A 152 13.06 17.12 -6.94
N LEU A 153 11.89 16.94 -6.28
CA LEU A 153 11.83 16.67 -4.84
C LEU A 153 12.02 15.17 -4.62
N VAL A 154 12.78 14.82 -3.60
CA VAL A 154 12.98 13.43 -3.19
C VAL A 154 12.37 13.21 -1.82
N CYS A 155 11.50 12.20 -1.70
CA CYS A 155 10.98 11.73 -0.42
C CYS A 155 11.69 10.43 -0.04
N LEU A 156 12.08 10.33 1.21
CA LEU A 156 12.69 9.13 1.78
C LEU A 156 11.93 8.72 3.04
N ALA A 157 11.37 7.51 3.02
CA ALA A 157 10.81 6.86 4.19
C ALA A 157 11.80 5.79 4.67
N THR A 158 12.16 5.79 5.96
CA THR A 158 13.20 4.92 6.53
C THR A 158 12.74 4.27 7.82
N GLY A 159 13.40 3.19 8.20
CA GLY A 159 13.30 2.58 9.53
C GLY A 159 12.01 1.83 9.81
N PHE A 160 11.14 1.58 8.84
CA PHE A 160 9.85 0.92 9.06
C PHE A 160 9.92 -0.60 8.94
N TYR A 161 9.06 -1.26 9.69
CA TYR A 161 8.86 -2.70 9.63
C TYR A 161 7.44 -3.06 10.12
N PRO A 162 6.72 -3.96 9.43
CA PRO A 162 7.06 -4.58 8.14
C PRO A 162 6.93 -3.60 6.95
N ASP A 163 7.10 -4.09 5.74
CA ASP A 163 7.00 -3.31 4.49
C ASP A 163 5.55 -2.99 4.09
N HIS A 164 4.74 -2.56 5.06
CA HIS A 164 3.32 -2.23 4.93
C HIS A 164 3.10 -0.73 4.81
N VAL A 165 3.54 -0.13 3.69
CA VAL A 165 3.46 1.32 3.46
C VAL A 165 2.86 1.64 2.09
N GLU A 166 2.22 2.81 2.01
CA GLU A 166 1.79 3.44 0.76
C GLU A 166 2.24 4.90 0.78
N LEU A 167 3.03 5.28 -0.21
CA LEU A 167 3.54 6.63 -0.36
C LEU A 167 2.74 7.38 -1.41
N SER A 168 2.37 8.62 -1.11
CA SER A 168 1.68 9.52 -2.02
C SER A 168 2.25 10.93 -1.94
N TRP A 169 2.17 11.68 -3.06
CA TRP A 169 2.54 13.08 -3.12
C TRP A 169 1.30 13.96 -3.21
N TRP A 170 1.35 15.06 -2.46
CA TRP A 170 0.27 16.05 -2.37
C TRP A 170 0.83 17.43 -2.69
N VAL A 171 0.20 18.13 -3.62
CA VAL A 171 0.56 19.48 -4.00
C VAL A 171 -0.63 20.39 -3.80
N ASN A 172 -0.45 21.44 -3.00
CA ASN A 172 -1.52 22.37 -2.64
C ASN A 172 -2.79 21.66 -2.14
N GLY A 173 -2.60 20.59 -1.32
CA GLY A 173 -3.69 19.81 -0.72
C GLY A 173 -4.38 18.78 -1.64
N LYS A 174 -3.88 18.57 -2.86
CA LYS A 174 -4.40 17.57 -3.81
C LYS A 174 -3.36 16.52 -4.11
N GLU A 175 -3.78 15.25 -4.13
CA GLU A 175 -2.91 14.16 -4.56
C GLU A 175 -2.53 14.30 -6.03
N VAL A 176 -1.26 14.05 -6.35
CA VAL A 176 -0.72 14.12 -7.70
C VAL A 176 -0.07 12.79 -8.09
N HIS A 177 -0.24 12.43 -9.36
CA HIS A 177 0.35 11.23 -9.95
C HIS A 177 1.31 11.57 -11.10
N SER A 178 1.10 12.69 -11.77
CA SER A 178 1.98 13.14 -12.85
C SER A 178 3.30 13.64 -12.29
N GLY A 179 4.40 13.20 -12.87
CA GLY A 179 5.75 13.53 -12.43
C GLY A 179 6.24 12.73 -11.23
N VAL A 180 5.44 11.77 -10.73
CA VAL A 180 5.80 10.91 -9.60
C VAL A 180 6.49 9.64 -10.10
N SER A 181 7.58 9.26 -9.43
CA SER A 181 8.29 7.98 -9.62
C SER A 181 8.67 7.44 -8.26
N THR A 182 8.03 6.34 -7.86
CA THR A 182 8.27 5.65 -6.58
C THR A 182 8.93 4.31 -6.84
N ASP A 183 9.87 3.91 -5.97
CA ASP A 183 10.50 2.59 -6.07
C ASP A 183 9.42 1.50 -6.04
N PRO A 184 9.52 0.45 -6.87
CA PRO A 184 8.47 -0.57 -6.96
C PRO A 184 8.33 -1.40 -5.68
N GLN A 185 9.42 -1.52 -4.91
CA GLN A 185 9.47 -2.25 -3.64
C GLN A 185 10.37 -1.53 -2.64
N PRO A 186 10.04 -1.56 -1.34
CA PRO A 186 10.95 -1.14 -0.29
C PRO A 186 12.23 -1.99 -0.29
N LEU A 187 13.35 -1.38 0.09
CA LEU A 187 14.65 -2.02 0.21
C LEU A 187 14.96 -2.29 1.68
N LYS A 188 15.55 -3.45 1.98
CA LYS A 188 16.07 -3.73 3.32
C LYS A 188 17.28 -2.85 3.61
N GLU A 189 17.30 -2.17 4.75
CA GLU A 189 18.46 -1.38 5.20
C GLU A 189 19.67 -2.26 5.51
N GLN A 190 19.40 -3.48 6.00
CA GLN A 190 20.42 -4.50 6.31
C GLN A 190 20.00 -5.84 5.69
N PRO A 191 20.28 -6.09 4.40
CA PRO A 191 19.78 -7.27 3.67
C PRO A 191 20.13 -8.62 4.29
N ALA A 192 21.21 -8.70 5.08
CA ALA A 192 21.63 -9.93 5.76
C ALA A 192 20.73 -10.32 6.94
N LEU A 193 19.92 -9.40 7.47
CA LEU A 193 19.02 -9.64 8.60
C LEU A 193 17.61 -9.97 8.10
N ASN A 194 16.99 -11.00 8.69
CA ASN A 194 15.62 -11.38 8.35
C ASN A 194 14.60 -10.31 8.78
N ASP A 195 14.81 -9.69 9.93
CA ASP A 195 14.00 -8.63 10.54
C ASP A 195 14.53 -7.22 10.25
N SER A 196 15.31 -7.06 9.18
CA SER A 196 15.80 -5.76 8.73
C SER A 196 14.66 -4.80 8.51
N ARG A 197 14.81 -3.57 8.97
CA ARG A 197 13.94 -2.46 8.60
C ARG A 197 14.05 -2.16 7.12
N TYR A 198 13.08 -1.42 6.62
CA TYR A 198 12.97 -1.05 5.21
C TYR A 198 13.10 0.45 5.01
N CYS A 199 13.55 0.82 3.82
CA CYS A 199 13.46 2.17 3.29
C CYS A 199 12.77 2.17 1.92
N LEU A 200 12.15 3.30 1.58
CA LEU A 200 11.47 3.52 0.31
C LEU A 200 11.73 4.95 -0.14
N SER A 201 12.08 5.14 -1.42
CA SER A 201 12.23 6.47 -1.98
C SER A 201 11.23 6.75 -3.10
N SER A 202 10.88 8.03 -3.23
CA SER A 202 10.00 8.54 -4.29
C SER A 202 10.47 9.91 -4.75
N ARG A 203 10.21 10.22 -6.04
CA ARG A 203 10.58 11.48 -6.67
C ARG A 203 9.33 12.13 -7.22
N LEU A 204 9.21 13.44 -6.99
CA LEU A 204 8.23 14.29 -7.65
C LEU A 204 8.99 15.32 -8.49
N ARG A 205 8.82 15.26 -9.81
CA ARG A 205 9.44 16.18 -10.75
C ARG A 205 8.45 17.21 -11.28
N VAL A 206 8.74 18.47 -11.06
CA VAL A 206 7.94 19.62 -11.51
C VAL A 206 8.80 20.57 -12.38
N SER A 207 8.18 21.63 -12.97
CA SER A 207 8.96 22.68 -13.60
C SER A 207 9.68 23.54 -12.57
N ALA A 208 10.84 24.10 -12.94
CA ALA A 208 11.58 25.03 -12.09
C ALA A 208 10.70 26.22 -11.66
N THR A 209 9.93 26.79 -12.57
CA THR A 209 9.03 27.92 -12.29
C THR A 209 7.94 27.57 -11.28
N PHE A 210 7.44 26.34 -11.31
CA PHE A 210 6.45 25.86 -10.33
C PHE A 210 7.06 25.69 -8.94
N TRP A 211 8.27 25.11 -8.86
CA TRP A 211 9.03 25.00 -7.61
C TRP A 211 9.40 26.38 -7.04
N GLN A 212 9.81 27.32 -7.90
CA GLN A 212 10.23 28.66 -7.49
C GLN A 212 9.10 29.56 -6.98
N ASN A 213 7.86 29.13 -7.07
CA ASN A 213 6.73 29.84 -6.49
C ASN A 213 6.56 29.48 -5.01
N PRO A 214 6.80 30.41 -4.06
CA PRO A 214 6.70 30.14 -2.62
C PRO A 214 5.28 29.89 -2.11
N ARG A 215 4.27 30.04 -2.96
CA ARG A 215 2.87 29.71 -2.63
C ARG A 215 2.56 28.22 -2.86
N ASN A 216 3.43 27.50 -3.53
CA ASN A 216 3.25 26.06 -3.75
C ASN A 216 3.74 25.28 -2.55
N HIS A 217 2.87 24.41 -2.05
CA HIS A 217 3.12 23.51 -0.94
C HIS A 217 3.22 22.08 -1.44
N PHE A 218 4.27 21.37 -1.03
CA PHE A 218 4.56 19.99 -1.39
C PHE A 218 4.58 19.13 -0.13
N ARG A 219 3.89 18.01 -0.13
CA ARG A 219 3.88 17.06 0.98
C ARG A 219 4.07 15.65 0.46
N CYS A 220 5.04 14.96 1.00
CA CYS A 220 5.17 13.51 0.89
C CYS A 220 4.44 12.88 2.08
N GLN A 221 3.52 11.97 1.81
CA GLN A 221 2.72 11.28 2.81
C GLN A 221 2.94 9.79 2.71
N VAL A 222 3.24 9.15 3.83
CA VAL A 222 3.40 7.70 3.93
C VAL A 222 2.34 7.16 4.88
N GLN A 223 1.39 6.39 4.35
CA GLN A 223 0.47 5.60 5.13
C GLN A 223 1.20 4.34 5.58
N PHE A 224 1.32 4.15 6.89
CA PHE A 224 1.84 2.94 7.51
C PHE A 224 0.68 2.12 8.06
N TYR A 225 0.69 0.83 7.79
CA TYR A 225 -0.27 -0.13 8.30
C TYR A 225 0.42 -0.95 9.40
N GLY A 226 0.22 -0.53 10.64
CA GLY A 226 0.83 -1.08 11.83
C GLY A 226 -0.13 -1.93 12.66
N LEU A 227 0.04 -1.84 13.97
CA LEU A 227 -0.77 -2.55 14.95
C LEU A 227 -2.16 -1.94 15.09
N SER A 228 -3.12 -2.76 15.51
CA SER A 228 -4.46 -2.34 15.89
C SER A 228 -4.50 -1.86 17.34
N GLU A 229 -5.61 -1.21 17.74
CA GLU A 229 -5.82 -0.81 19.13
C GLU A 229 -5.86 -2.00 20.10
N ASN A 230 -6.34 -3.16 19.62
CA ASN A 230 -6.51 -4.37 20.42
C ASN A 230 -5.21 -5.17 20.62
N ASP A 231 -4.13 -4.85 19.89
CA ASP A 231 -2.85 -5.51 20.08
C ASP A 231 -2.22 -5.09 21.41
N GLU A 232 -1.70 -6.03 22.18
CA GLU A 232 -0.99 -5.74 23.42
C GLU A 232 0.37 -5.07 23.13
N TRP A 233 0.68 -4.04 23.94
CA TRP A 233 1.93 -3.29 23.82
C TRP A 233 2.54 -3.00 25.18
N THR A 234 3.77 -3.47 25.40
CA THR A 234 4.45 -3.37 26.70
C THR A 234 5.81 -2.66 26.64
N GLN A 235 6.16 -2.06 25.48
CA GLN A 235 7.42 -1.35 25.29
C GLN A 235 7.29 0.11 25.76
N ASP A 236 8.42 0.73 26.18
CA ASP A 236 8.44 2.13 26.62
C ASP A 236 8.20 3.14 25.49
N ARG A 237 8.54 2.78 24.25
CA ARG A 237 8.25 3.62 23.07
C ARG A 237 6.77 3.59 22.69
N ALA A 238 6.32 4.59 21.94
CA ALA A 238 4.95 4.64 21.43
C ALA A 238 4.59 3.39 20.63
N LYS A 239 3.35 2.91 20.83
CA LYS A 239 2.79 1.78 20.07
C LYS A 239 2.78 2.12 18.57
N PRO A 240 3.35 1.27 17.71
CA PRO A 240 3.42 1.49 16.25
C PRO A 240 2.10 1.13 15.58
N VAL A 241 1.08 1.93 15.84
CA VAL A 241 -0.26 1.75 15.25
C VAL A 241 -0.29 2.18 13.78
N THR A 242 -1.34 1.78 13.07
CA THR A 242 -1.64 2.30 11.74
C THR A 242 -1.72 3.82 11.79
N GLN A 243 -0.90 4.51 11.00
CA GLN A 243 -0.74 5.96 11.07
C GLN A 243 -0.24 6.54 9.74
N ILE A 244 -0.40 7.84 9.58
CA ILE A 244 0.19 8.61 8.49
C ILE A 244 1.38 9.39 9.06
N VAL A 245 2.53 9.31 8.37
CA VAL A 245 3.70 10.14 8.63
C VAL A 245 4.01 10.94 7.37
N SER A 246 4.24 12.23 7.51
CA SER A 246 4.49 13.10 6.36
C SER A 246 5.63 14.08 6.59
N ALA A 247 6.24 14.52 5.48
CA ALA A 247 7.18 15.61 5.44
C ALA A 247 6.78 16.59 4.35
N GLU A 248 7.09 17.87 4.55
CA GLU A 248 6.62 18.98 3.73
C GLU A 248 7.78 19.84 3.25
N ALA A 249 7.57 20.48 2.10
CA ALA A 249 8.44 21.53 1.58
C ALA A 249 7.59 22.62 0.92
N TRP A 250 8.06 23.84 1.01
CA TRP A 250 7.46 24.98 0.31
C TRP A 250 8.34 25.40 -0.86
N GLY A 251 7.72 25.83 -1.94
CA GLY A 251 8.43 26.43 -3.06
C GLY A 251 9.33 27.58 -2.60
N ARG A 252 10.45 27.75 -3.26
CA ARG A 252 11.47 28.74 -2.87
C ARG A 252 11.99 29.47 -4.10
N ALA A 253 11.93 30.84 -4.06
CA ALA A 253 12.50 31.66 -5.10
C ALA A 253 14.01 31.39 -5.21
N GLY A 254 14.50 31.15 -6.42
CA GLY A 254 15.94 31.02 -6.66
C GLY A 254 16.68 32.34 -6.35
N GLU A 255 17.93 32.24 -5.97
CA GLU A 255 18.78 33.41 -5.64
C GLU A 255 18.91 34.41 -6.79
N TRP A 256 18.61 34.02 -8.03
CA TRP A 256 18.64 34.87 -9.23
C TRP A 256 17.56 35.95 -9.29
N GLY A 257 16.51 35.86 -8.44
CA GLY A 257 15.43 36.89 -8.38
C GLY A 257 15.82 38.16 -7.63
N LEU A 258 16.77 38.09 -6.73
CA LEU A 258 17.20 39.24 -5.92
C LEU A 258 18.26 40.10 -6.63
N GLY A 259 19.04 39.54 -7.55
CA GLY A 259 20.09 40.28 -8.29
C GLY A 259 19.55 41.26 -9.34
N ARG A 260 18.39 40.97 -9.95
CA ARG A 260 17.83 41.84 -11.01
C ARG A 260 17.10 43.05 -10.48
N CYS A 261 16.57 43.02 -9.26
CA CYS A 261 15.95 44.21 -8.65
C CYS A 261 16.95 45.29 -8.17
N LEU A 262 18.22 44.91 -8.01
CA LEU A 262 19.26 45.87 -7.58
C LEU A 262 20.00 46.55 -8.75
N GLU A 263 19.91 46.00 -9.95
CA GLU A 263 20.51 46.63 -11.15
C GLU A 263 19.60 47.67 -11.83
N GLU A 264 18.28 47.65 -11.60
CA GLU A 264 17.34 48.67 -12.12
C GLU A 264 17.25 49.94 -11.23
N ILE A 265 17.97 50.00 -10.11
CA ILE A 265 17.99 51.16 -9.19
C ILE A 265 19.34 51.92 -9.24
N ARG A 266 20.16 51.66 -10.25
CA ARG A 266 21.38 52.44 -10.47
C ARG A 266 21.33 53.31 -11.74
#